data_2b8ebef93d849fbec31d72ce9b373593
#
_entry.id   2b8ebef93d849fbec31d72ce9b373593
#
_cell.length_a   1.000
_cell.length_b   1.000
_cell.length_c   1.000
_cell.angle_alpha   90.00
_cell.angle_beta   90.00
_cell.angle_gamma   90.00
#
_symmetry.space_group_name_H-M   'P 1'
#
loop_
_entity.id
_entity.type
_entity.pdbx_description
1 polymer ?
#
loop_
_entity_poly.entity_id
_entity_poly.type
_entity_poly.pdbx_seq_one_letter_code
_entity_poly.pdbx_strand_id
1 'polypeptide(L)'
;VHAKTLIDGVSDTPKTDQLITCEDGKIIAIEDYHETNEPVVEANVVTPGFFNCHVHIMEPVGFGTDKEFTFIEKTFYTQKHLEDYINSGVTFIRVLGTENDYDMDIRDCVDAGIVKGPHMLCAGRCICMTGGHGWQGGIEADGQDECRKAARTLLKKGVDLVKIMATGGVMTKGVEPGSAQLTQEEMAVIIEEAHKAGRKTATHAQGTQGIK
;
A
#
# COMPACT_ATOMS: atom_id res chain seq x y z
N VAL A 1 -26.08 -11.87 -3.55
CA VAL A 1 -25.80 -12.09 -2.12
C VAL A 1 -26.94 -11.51 -1.31
N HIS A 2 -27.51 -12.28 -0.38
CA HIS A 2 -28.46 -11.77 0.61
C HIS A 2 -27.69 -11.35 1.86
N ALA A 3 -27.66 -10.06 2.15
CA ALA A 3 -27.03 -9.47 3.33
C ALA A 3 -28.10 -9.19 4.39
N LYS A 4 -28.11 -9.94 5.50
CA LYS A 4 -28.99 -9.63 6.64
C LYS A 4 -28.68 -8.26 7.24
N THR A 5 -27.41 -7.87 7.20
CA THR A 5 -26.95 -6.52 7.54
C THR A 5 -25.93 -6.07 6.50
N LEU A 6 -26.17 -4.94 5.84
CA LEU A 6 -25.22 -4.30 4.92
C LEU A 6 -24.68 -3.01 5.52
N ILE A 7 -23.36 -2.94 5.66
CA ILE A 7 -22.62 -1.71 5.96
C ILE A 7 -21.99 -1.26 4.64
N ASP A 8 -22.64 -0.35 3.92
CA ASP A 8 -22.24 0.02 2.55
C ASP A 8 -21.09 1.05 2.49
N GLY A 9 -20.68 1.60 3.63
CA GLY A 9 -19.63 2.63 3.71
C GLY A 9 -20.07 4.03 3.24
N VAL A 10 -21.34 4.21 2.92
CA VAL A 10 -21.91 5.48 2.42
C VAL A 10 -23.04 5.97 3.34
N SER A 11 -23.89 5.06 3.77
CA SER A 11 -25.03 5.38 4.65
C SER A 11 -24.59 5.53 6.10
N ASP A 12 -25.22 6.45 6.85
CA ASP A 12 -24.93 6.66 8.27
C ASP A 12 -25.34 5.49 9.16
N THR A 13 -26.27 4.66 8.68
CA THR A 13 -26.77 3.49 9.41
C THR A 13 -26.72 2.24 8.53
N PRO A 14 -26.44 1.06 9.13
CA PRO A 14 -26.53 -0.20 8.42
C PRO A 14 -27.94 -0.43 7.84
N LYS A 15 -28.00 -1.02 6.66
CA LYS A 15 -29.24 -1.49 6.03
C LYS A 15 -29.47 -2.94 6.39
N THR A 16 -30.74 -3.34 6.52
CA THR A 16 -31.14 -4.73 6.81
C THR A 16 -31.76 -5.38 5.58
N ASP A 17 -31.60 -6.70 5.47
CA ASP A 17 -32.23 -7.53 4.45
C ASP A 17 -32.09 -6.96 3.04
N GLN A 18 -30.83 -6.88 2.58
CA GLN A 18 -30.50 -6.36 1.26
C GLN A 18 -30.09 -7.48 0.29
N LEU A 19 -30.58 -7.42 -0.94
CA LEU A 19 -30.13 -8.25 -2.04
C LEU A 19 -29.07 -7.47 -2.85
N ILE A 20 -27.86 -8.02 -2.91
CA ILE A 20 -26.75 -7.47 -3.69
C ILE A 20 -26.59 -8.36 -4.93
N THR A 21 -26.86 -7.81 -6.10
CA THR A 21 -26.71 -8.50 -7.38
C THR A 21 -25.37 -8.17 -7.99
N CYS A 22 -24.61 -9.23 -8.35
CA CYS A 22 -23.29 -9.11 -8.98
C CYS A 22 -23.30 -9.79 -10.34
N GLU A 23 -22.74 -9.13 -11.34
CA GLU A 23 -22.54 -9.65 -12.69
C GLU A 23 -21.14 -9.25 -13.17
N ASP A 24 -20.41 -10.19 -13.76
CA ASP A 24 -19.04 -9.97 -14.28
C ASP A 24 -18.09 -9.26 -13.29
N GLY A 25 -18.16 -9.66 -12.00
CA GLY A 25 -17.32 -9.10 -10.94
C GLY A 25 -17.70 -7.69 -10.49
N LYS A 26 -18.88 -7.19 -10.89
CA LYS A 26 -19.39 -5.86 -10.51
C LYS A 26 -20.68 -5.96 -9.76
N ILE A 27 -20.89 -5.10 -8.78
CA ILE A 27 -22.19 -4.89 -8.14
C ILE A 27 -23.05 -4.08 -9.11
N ILE A 28 -24.17 -4.63 -9.57
CA ILE A 28 -25.09 -3.98 -10.52
C ILE A 28 -26.35 -3.46 -9.83
N ALA A 29 -26.74 -4.04 -8.68
CA ALA A 29 -27.88 -3.56 -7.90
C ALA A 29 -27.68 -3.85 -6.40
N ILE A 30 -28.25 -2.99 -5.57
CA ILE A 30 -28.46 -3.19 -4.13
C ILE A 30 -29.89 -2.75 -3.86
N GLU A 31 -30.73 -3.66 -3.42
CA GLU A 31 -32.17 -3.43 -3.22
C GLU A 31 -32.70 -4.24 -2.02
N ASP A 32 -33.93 -3.95 -1.59
CA ASP A 32 -34.55 -4.74 -0.53
C ASP A 32 -34.71 -6.20 -0.96
N TYR A 33 -34.45 -7.12 -0.02
CA TYR A 33 -34.47 -8.56 -0.32
C TYR A 33 -35.84 -9.00 -0.84
N HIS A 34 -35.82 -9.77 -1.91
CA HIS A 34 -36.96 -10.51 -2.46
C HIS A 34 -36.51 -11.90 -2.94
N GLU A 35 -37.43 -12.85 -2.99
CA GLU A 35 -37.12 -14.15 -3.50
C GLU A 35 -36.72 -14.10 -4.99
N THR A 36 -35.68 -14.85 -5.34
CA THR A 36 -35.15 -14.94 -6.70
C THR A 36 -34.87 -16.39 -7.07
N ASN A 37 -34.89 -16.70 -8.35
CA ASN A 37 -34.52 -18.01 -8.87
C ASN A 37 -32.99 -18.15 -9.07
N GLU A 38 -32.26 -17.06 -8.95
CA GLU A 38 -30.80 -17.05 -9.09
C GLU A 38 -30.13 -17.62 -7.82
N PRO A 39 -28.95 -18.22 -7.95
CA PRO A 39 -28.18 -18.68 -6.79
C PRO A 39 -27.86 -17.53 -5.81
N VAL A 40 -28.26 -17.68 -4.55
CA VAL A 40 -28.05 -16.69 -3.50
C VAL A 40 -27.02 -17.20 -2.49
N VAL A 41 -26.05 -16.36 -2.16
CA VAL A 41 -25.13 -16.56 -1.04
C VAL A 41 -25.68 -15.82 0.16
N GLU A 42 -25.97 -16.54 1.24
CA GLU A 42 -26.44 -15.96 2.51
C GLU A 42 -25.26 -15.41 3.32
N ALA A 43 -25.39 -14.17 3.79
CA ALA A 43 -24.38 -13.53 4.63
C ALA A 43 -25.04 -12.79 5.80
N ASN A 44 -24.51 -12.96 7.01
CA ASN A 44 -25.01 -12.24 8.19
C ASN A 44 -24.66 -10.75 8.12
N VAL A 45 -23.43 -10.44 7.73
CA VAL A 45 -22.95 -9.05 7.56
C VAL A 45 -22.15 -8.96 6.27
N VAL A 46 -22.42 -7.95 5.47
CA VAL A 46 -21.64 -7.62 4.27
C VAL A 46 -21.08 -6.21 4.42
N THR A 47 -19.82 -6.05 4.10
CA THR A 47 -19.12 -4.75 4.08
C THR A 47 -18.33 -4.64 2.78
N PRO A 48 -17.93 -3.44 2.34
CA PRO A 48 -16.85 -3.30 1.37
C PRO A 48 -15.58 -3.99 1.87
N GLY A 49 -14.73 -4.43 0.96
CA GLY A 49 -13.42 -4.96 1.33
C GLY A 49 -12.60 -3.88 2.04
N PHE A 50 -11.79 -4.29 3.02
CA PHE A 50 -10.96 -3.37 3.80
C PHE A 50 -9.74 -2.89 3.00
N PHE A 51 -9.30 -1.67 3.28
CA PHE A 51 -8.10 -1.05 2.72
C PHE A 51 -7.02 -0.96 3.78
N ASN A 52 -5.81 -1.47 3.47
CA ASN A 52 -4.64 -1.24 4.28
C ASN A 52 -3.67 -0.32 3.52
N CYS A 53 -3.59 0.94 3.95
CA CYS A 53 -2.87 1.97 3.22
C CYS A 53 -1.38 2.10 3.61
N HIS A 54 -0.85 1.21 4.46
CA HIS A 54 0.58 1.19 4.80
C HIS A 54 1.04 -0.24 5.09
N VAL A 55 1.63 -0.87 4.07
CA VAL A 55 2.17 -2.24 4.19
C VAL A 55 3.56 -2.36 3.58
N HIS A 56 4.28 -3.40 4.03
CA HIS A 56 5.53 -3.89 3.46
C HIS A 56 5.37 -5.39 3.24
N ILE A 57 5.38 -5.85 1.99
CA ILE A 57 4.95 -7.21 1.63
C ILE A 57 6.08 -8.21 1.54
N MET A 58 7.33 -7.77 1.28
CA MET A 58 8.48 -8.64 1.10
C MET A 58 9.25 -8.91 2.40
N GLU A 59 8.84 -8.35 3.50
CA GLU A 59 9.48 -8.58 4.78
C GLU A 59 8.85 -9.83 5.41
N PRO A 60 9.64 -10.87 5.76
CA PRO A 60 9.14 -12.02 6.51
C PRO A 60 8.59 -11.57 7.85
N VAL A 61 7.51 -12.20 8.30
CA VAL A 61 6.88 -11.90 9.58
C VAL A 61 7.86 -12.16 10.71
N GLY A 62 8.12 -11.16 11.53
CA GLY A 62 8.97 -11.22 12.70
C GLY A 62 10.10 -10.20 12.65
N PHE A 63 9.85 -9.00 13.15
CA PHE A 63 10.90 -8.05 13.46
C PHE A 63 11.88 -8.72 14.46
N GLY A 64 13.17 -8.75 14.12
CA GLY A 64 14.22 -9.19 15.02
C GLY A 64 14.69 -10.63 14.80
N THR A 65 14.50 -11.22 13.65
CA THR A 65 15.24 -12.40 13.26
C THR A 65 16.58 -11.99 12.65
N ASP A 66 17.70 -12.51 13.15
CA ASP A 66 19.02 -12.32 12.54
C ASP A 66 19.18 -13.08 11.21
N LYS A 67 18.13 -13.75 10.74
CA LYS A 67 18.15 -14.53 9.51
C LYS A 67 18.02 -13.60 8.29
N GLU A 68 19.02 -13.59 7.44
CA GLU A 68 18.90 -13.05 6.09
C GLU A 68 18.11 -14.03 5.20
N PHE A 69 17.04 -13.52 4.59
CA PHE A 69 16.22 -14.28 3.66
C PHE A 69 16.69 -14.06 2.23
N THR A 70 16.77 -15.16 1.47
CA THR A 70 17.02 -15.08 0.04
C THR A 70 15.84 -14.42 -0.69
N PHE A 71 16.08 -13.89 -1.89
CA PHE A 71 15.01 -13.32 -2.72
C PHE A 71 13.88 -14.32 -2.99
N ILE A 72 14.22 -15.59 -3.21
CA ILE A 72 13.22 -16.65 -3.42
C ILE A 72 12.35 -16.86 -2.16
N GLU A 73 12.96 -16.93 -0.98
CA GLU A 73 12.20 -17.04 0.27
C GLU A 73 11.27 -15.84 0.46
N LYS A 74 11.78 -14.61 0.25
CA LYS A 74 10.97 -13.37 0.31
C LYS A 74 9.78 -13.43 -0.65
N THR A 75 9.96 -13.95 -1.85
CA THR A 75 8.88 -14.10 -2.85
C THR A 75 7.77 -15.01 -2.35
N PHE A 76 8.10 -16.18 -1.79
CA PHE A 76 7.09 -17.09 -1.24
C PHE A 76 6.41 -16.53 0.01
N TYR A 77 7.14 -15.82 0.88
CA TYR A 77 6.52 -15.09 1.99
C TYR A 77 5.55 -14.03 1.49
N THR A 78 5.92 -13.30 0.44
CA THR A 78 5.04 -12.31 -0.18
C THR A 78 3.74 -12.93 -0.68
N GLN A 79 3.82 -14.06 -1.41
CA GLN A 79 2.62 -14.76 -1.85
C GLN A 79 1.70 -15.12 -0.68
N LYS A 80 2.29 -15.67 0.40
CA LYS A 80 1.53 -15.97 1.61
C LYS A 80 0.88 -14.74 2.24
N HIS A 81 1.60 -13.62 2.33
CA HIS A 81 1.06 -12.37 2.88
C HIS A 81 -0.11 -11.84 2.04
N LEU A 82 -0.02 -11.92 0.71
CA LEU A 82 -1.11 -11.51 -0.18
C LEU A 82 -2.36 -12.36 0.02
N GLU A 83 -2.20 -13.68 0.19
CA GLU A 83 -3.30 -14.59 0.53
C GLU A 83 -3.89 -14.27 1.92
N ASP A 84 -3.05 -14.00 2.93
CA ASP A 84 -3.48 -13.64 4.28
C ASP A 84 -4.29 -12.34 4.29
N TYR A 85 -3.91 -11.33 3.48
CA TYR A 85 -4.71 -10.10 3.31
C TYR A 85 -6.12 -10.42 2.78
N ILE A 86 -6.22 -11.15 1.68
CA ILE A 86 -7.54 -11.52 1.11
C ILE A 86 -8.36 -12.31 2.12
N ASN A 87 -7.76 -13.29 2.79
CA ASN A 87 -8.45 -14.14 3.76
C ASN A 87 -8.90 -13.36 5.02
N SER A 88 -8.26 -12.23 5.32
CA SER A 88 -8.67 -11.31 6.40
C SER A 88 -9.67 -10.23 5.96
N GLY A 89 -10.11 -10.25 4.68
CA GLY A 89 -11.05 -9.28 4.13
C GLY A 89 -10.40 -7.99 3.61
N VAL A 90 -9.07 -7.90 3.59
CA VAL A 90 -8.34 -6.77 3.00
C VAL A 90 -8.22 -7.00 1.49
N THR A 91 -8.95 -6.21 0.72
CA THR A 91 -9.03 -6.32 -0.76
C THR A 91 -8.19 -5.29 -1.50
N PHE A 92 -7.62 -4.34 -0.76
CA PHE A 92 -6.77 -3.28 -1.28
C PHE A 92 -5.62 -2.99 -0.33
N ILE A 93 -4.40 -2.88 -0.87
CA ILE A 93 -3.22 -2.51 -0.10
C ILE A 93 -2.44 -1.39 -0.80
N ARG A 94 -1.77 -0.57 0.01
CA ARG A 94 -0.81 0.41 -0.47
C ARG A 94 0.57 0.07 0.08
N VAL A 95 1.47 -0.38 -0.81
CA VAL A 95 2.83 -0.77 -0.46
C VAL A 95 3.71 0.48 -0.42
N LEU A 96 4.33 0.75 0.71
CA LEU A 96 5.09 1.97 0.96
C LEU A 96 6.60 1.72 1.03
N GLY A 97 7.09 0.94 0.10
CA GLY A 97 8.51 0.72 -0.11
C GLY A 97 8.88 -0.75 -0.18
N THR A 98 9.66 -1.08 -1.20
CA THR A 98 10.35 -2.36 -1.35
C THR A 98 11.74 -2.12 -1.92
N GLU A 99 12.68 -2.99 -1.59
CA GLU A 99 13.97 -3.00 -2.27
C GLU A 99 13.79 -3.31 -3.77
N ASN A 100 14.61 -2.73 -4.62
CA ASN A 100 14.64 -2.97 -6.06
C ASN A 100 13.31 -2.76 -6.81
N ASP A 101 12.33 -2.10 -6.20
CA ASP A 101 11.01 -1.84 -6.78
C ASP A 101 10.19 -3.12 -7.08
N TYR A 102 10.42 -4.22 -6.35
CA TYR A 102 9.78 -5.52 -6.58
C TYR A 102 8.26 -5.52 -6.35
N ASP A 103 7.73 -4.57 -5.56
CA ASP A 103 6.29 -4.42 -5.37
C ASP A 103 5.53 -4.19 -6.67
N MET A 104 6.16 -3.50 -7.64
CA MET A 104 5.55 -3.27 -8.95
C MET A 104 5.47 -4.56 -9.77
N ASP A 105 6.52 -5.38 -9.77
CA ASP A 105 6.51 -6.68 -10.45
C ASP A 105 5.44 -7.60 -9.84
N ILE A 106 5.30 -7.57 -8.51
CA ILE A 106 4.28 -8.34 -7.78
C ILE A 106 2.88 -7.82 -8.12
N ARG A 107 2.65 -6.51 -8.12
CA ARG A 107 1.39 -5.90 -8.57
C ARG A 107 1.01 -6.40 -9.96
N ASP A 108 1.95 -6.33 -10.90
CA ASP A 108 1.70 -6.74 -12.28
C ASP A 108 1.36 -8.25 -12.38
N CYS A 109 1.94 -9.09 -11.52
CA CYS A 109 1.56 -10.51 -11.41
C CYS A 109 0.14 -10.70 -10.81
N VAL A 110 -0.25 -9.87 -9.83
CA VAL A 110 -1.61 -9.88 -9.28
C VAL A 110 -2.62 -9.42 -10.32
N ASP A 111 -2.35 -8.31 -11.01
CA ASP A 111 -3.22 -7.75 -12.05
C ASP A 111 -3.39 -8.70 -13.25
N ALA A 112 -2.35 -9.47 -13.57
CA ALA A 112 -2.40 -10.52 -14.58
C ALA A 112 -3.08 -11.82 -14.11
N GLY A 113 -3.49 -11.91 -12.83
CA GLY A 113 -4.10 -13.11 -12.26
C GLY A 113 -3.14 -14.29 -12.06
N ILE A 114 -1.82 -14.06 -12.13
CA ILE A 114 -0.79 -15.07 -11.90
C ILE A 114 -0.69 -15.39 -10.41
N VAL A 115 -0.81 -14.36 -9.58
CA VAL A 115 -0.77 -14.44 -8.11
C VAL A 115 -2.10 -13.92 -7.56
N LYS A 116 -2.70 -14.67 -6.62
CA LYS A 116 -3.89 -14.23 -5.91
C LYS A 116 -3.51 -13.21 -4.84
N GLY A 117 -4.11 -12.04 -4.87
CA GLY A 117 -3.84 -10.97 -3.90
C GLY A 117 -4.85 -9.82 -3.99
N PRO A 118 -4.77 -8.86 -3.07
CA PRO A 118 -5.55 -7.63 -3.12
C PRO A 118 -5.08 -6.73 -4.26
N HIS A 119 -5.90 -5.77 -4.67
CA HIS A 119 -5.44 -4.66 -5.51
C HIS A 119 -4.33 -3.90 -4.82
N MET A 120 -3.33 -3.46 -5.59
CA MET A 120 -2.11 -2.86 -5.05
C MET A 120 -1.86 -1.47 -5.65
N LEU A 121 -1.49 -0.51 -4.79
CA LEU A 121 -0.75 0.68 -5.19
C LEU A 121 0.68 0.57 -4.66
N CYS A 122 1.66 0.79 -5.53
CA CYS A 122 3.06 0.52 -5.26
C CYS A 122 3.91 1.79 -5.34
N ALA A 123 4.78 1.98 -4.35
CA ALA A 123 5.69 3.12 -4.29
C ALA A 123 7.08 2.82 -4.86
N GLY A 124 7.41 1.54 -5.11
CA GLY A 124 8.79 1.17 -5.37
C GLY A 124 9.70 1.43 -4.17
N ARG A 125 10.90 1.94 -4.41
CA ARG A 125 11.82 2.34 -3.34
C ARG A 125 11.40 3.67 -2.73
N CYS A 126 11.64 3.85 -1.44
CA CYS A 126 11.50 5.15 -0.80
C CYS A 126 12.66 6.10 -1.19
N ILE A 127 12.44 7.41 -1.03
CA ILE A 127 13.49 8.43 -1.13
C ILE A 127 13.87 8.85 0.28
N CYS A 128 15.17 8.82 0.59
CA CYS A 128 15.73 9.19 1.89
C CYS A 128 17.03 9.99 1.70
N MET A 129 17.49 10.67 2.72
CA MET A 129 18.84 11.27 2.71
C MET A 129 19.91 10.17 2.78
N THR A 130 21.13 10.47 2.41
CA THR A 130 22.29 9.56 2.54
C THR A 130 22.41 9.06 3.99
N GLY A 131 22.42 7.73 4.18
CA GLY A 131 22.44 7.07 5.48
C GLY A 131 21.19 7.25 6.32
N GLY A 132 20.10 7.81 5.77
CA GLY A 132 18.85 8.06 6.45
C GLY A 132 17.98 6.82 6.66
N HIS A 133 16.78 7.00 7.21
CA HIS A 133 15.87 5.90 7.46
C HIS A 133 15.48 5.19 6.15
N GLY A 134 15.65 3.87 6.12
CA GLY A 134 15.31 3.03 4.97
C GLY A 134 16.34 3.04 3.82
N TRP A 135 17.53 3.58 4.05
CA TRP A 135 18.58 3.69 3.02
C TRP A 135 18.97 2.37 2.38
N GLN A 136 18.89 1.25 3.11
CA GLN A 136 19.29 -0.08 2.63
C GLN A 136 18.50 -0.53 1.38
N GLY A 137 17.24 -0.13 1.30
CA GLY A 137 16.37 -0.45 0.15
C GLY A 137 15.90 0.80 -0.60
N GLY A 138 16.24 1.99 -0.13
CA GLY A 138 15.80 3.27 -0.67
C GLY A 138 16.66 3.83 -1.81
N ILE A 139 16.29 5.00 -2.29
CA ILE A 139 17.10 5.85 -3.13
C ILE A 139 17.63 6.97 -2.23
N GLU A 140 18.93 6.97 -2.01
CA GLU A 140 19.61 8.06 -1.29
C GLU A 140 19.71 9.28 -2.21
N ALA A 141 19.32 10.44 -1.70
CA ALA A 141 19.31 11.70 -2.44
C ALA A 141 19.50 12.88 -1.48
N ASP A 142 20.47 13.73 -1.77
CA ASP A 142 20.79 14.92 -1.01
C ASP A 142 20.71 16.17 -1.92
N GLY A 143 20.03 17.18 -1.43
CA GLY A 143 19.75 18.40 -2.19
C GLY A 143 18.62 18.23 -3.21
N GLN A 144 18.08 19.37 -3.65
CA GLN A 144 16.89 19.40 -4.50
C GLN A 144 17.07 18.69 -5.85
N ASP A 145 18.27 18.73 -6.45
CA ASP A 145 18.50 18.16 -7.77
C ASP A 145 18.51 16.63 -7.74
N GLU A 146 19.14 16.03 -6.72
CA GLU A 146 19.12 14.57 -6.54
C GLU A 146 17.73 14.07 -6.15
N CYS A 147 17.04 14.77 -5.24
CA CYS A 147 15.67 14.50 -4.87
C CYS A 147 14.73 14.55 -6.08
N ARG A 148 14.86 15.55 -6.95
CA ARG A 148 14.14 15.66 -8.22
C ARG A 148 14.42 14.47 -9.14
N LYS A 149 15.69 14.11 -9.27
CA LYS A 149 16.11 12.97 -10.08
C LYS A 149 15.56 11.66 -9.54
N ALA A 150 15.60 11.45 -8.22
CA ALA A 150 15.05 10.26 -7.56
C ALA A 150 13.54 10.13 -7.82
N ALA A 151 12.77 11.20 -7.61
CA ALA A 151 11.34 11.24 -7.88
C ALA A 151 11.01 10.89 -9.35
N ARG A 152 11.69 11.53 -10.30
CA ARG A 152 11.51 11.26 -11.74
C ARG A 152 11.91 9.84 -12.12
N THR A 153 12.91 9.26 -11.45
CA THR A 153 13.33 7.88 -11.68
C THR A 153 12.23 6.89 -11.30
N LEU A 154 11.59 7.09 -10.15
CA LEU A 154 10.44 6.28 -9.71
C LEU A 154 9.23 6.48 -10.62
N LEU A 155 8.89 7.72 -10.95
CA LEU A 155 7.78 8.03 -11.87
C LEU A 155 7.99 7.40 -13.26
N LYS A 156 9.22 7.45 -13.80
CA LYS A 156 9.57 6.77 -15.05
C LYS A 156 9.34 5.26 -15.00
N LYS A 157 9.50 4.63 -13.83
CA LYS A 157 9.24 3.20 -13.63
C LYS A 157 7.75 2.85 -13.51
N GLY A 158 6.88 3.84 -13.33
CA GLY A 158 5.44 3.63 -13.24
C GLY A 158 4.91 3.38 -11.84
N VAL A 159 5.55 3.94 -10.81
CA VAL A 159 5.01 3.90 -9.43
C VAL A 159 3.67 4.61 -9.35
N ASP A 160 2.79 4.14 -8.45
CA ASP A 160 1.47 4.71 -8.23
C ASP A 160 1.52 5.93 -7.29
N LEU A 161 2.54 5.98 -6.45
CA LEU A 161 2.83 7.09 -5.54
C LEU A 161 4.32 7.14 -5.24
N VAL A 162 4.79 8.26 -4.66
CA VAL A 162 6.18 8.40 -4.22
C VAL A 162 6.25 8.36 -2.70
N LYS A 163 7.10 7.49 -2.14
CA LYS A 163 7.35 7.38 -0.71
C LYS A 163 8.58 8.19 -0.31
N ILE A 164 8.42 8.99 0.75
CA ILE A 164 9.44 9.90 1.31
C ILE A 164 9.75 9.51 2.75
N MET A 165 11.01 9.58 3.16
CA MET A 165 11.44 9.46 4.54
C MET A 165 11.84 10.83 5.08
N ALA A 166 10.89 11.56 5.68
CA ALA A 166 11.15 12.90 6.23
C ALA A 166 11.97 12.86 7.51
N THR A 167 11.86 11.78 8.28
CA THR A 167 12.52 11.65 9.58
C THR A 167 13.19 10.30 9.73
N GLY A 168 14.07 10.21 10.72
CA GLY A 168 14.58 8.96 11.24
C GLY A 168 13.47 8.05 11.77
N GLY A 169 13.72 6.75 11.78
CA GLY A 169 12.81 5.71 12.27
C GLY A 169 13.56 4.66 13.08
N VAL A 170 12.81 3.88 13.83
CA VAL A 170 13.35 2.90 14.79
C VAL A 170 14.08 1.71 14.15
N MET A 171 13.83 1.43 12.87
CA MET A 171 14.34 0.24 12.19
C MET A 171 15.73 0.44 11.55
N THR A 172 16.28 1.66 11.53
CA THR A 172 17.56 1.94 10.90
C THR A 172 18.61 2.22 11.98
N LYS A 173 19.63 1.36 12.05
CA LYS A 173 20.73 1.53 13.01
C LYS A 173 21.51 2.83 12.72
N GLY A 174 21.80 3.59 13.76
CA GLY A 174 22.54 4.85 13.65
C GLY A 174 21.69 6.06 13.31
N VAL A 175 20.38 5.89 13.22
CA VAL A 175 19.42 6.96 12.96
C VAL A 175 18.58 7.19 14.22
N GLU A 176 18.49 8.45 14.67
CA GLU A 176 17.63 8.81 15.79
C GLU A 176 16.18 8.91 15.35
N PRO A 177 15.27 8.11 15.96
CA PRO A 177 13.85 8.16 15.61
C PRO A 177 13.26 9.56 15.79
N GLY A 178 12.57 10.06 14.76
CA GLY A 178 11.93 11.38 14.78
C GLY A 178 12.86 12.56 14.49
N SER A 179 14.16 12.32 14.28
CA SER A 179 15.06 13.40 13.80
C SER A 179 14.69 13.79 12.37
N ALA A 180 14.61 15.08 12.08
CA ALA A 180 14.41 15.57 10.71
C ALA A 180 15.60 15.16 9.82
N GLN A 181 15.33 14.61 8.65
CA GLN A 181 16.35 14.12 7.71
C GLN A 181 16.33 14.91 6.40
N LEU A 182 15.25 14.83 5.64
CA LEU A 182 15.07 15.69 4.47
C LEU A 182 14.61 17.08 4.89
N THR A 183 15.13 18.09 4.25
CA THR A 183 14.68 19.48 4.42
C THR A 183 13.30 19.69 3.78
N GLN A 184 12.65 20.80 4.13
CA GLN A 184 11.38 21.17 3.52
C GLN A 184 11.50 21.36 2.01
N GLU A 185 12.60 21.95 1.53
CA GLU A 185 12.86 22.21 0.12
C GLU A 185 13.09 20.92 -0.67
N GLU A 186 13.76 19.92 -0.09
CA GLU A 186 13.96 18.59 -0.67
C GLU A 186 12.65 17.84 -0.78
N MET A 187 11.85 17.83 0.29
CA MET A 187 10.52 17.21 0.26
C MET A 187 9.59 17.90 -0.73
N ALA A 188 9.61 19.25 -0.77
CA ALA A 188 8.76 20.02 -1.69
C ALA A 188 9.02 19.68 -3.15
N VAL A 189 10.28 19.53 -3.56
CA VAL A 189 10.61 19.18 -4.94
C VAL A 189 10.17 17.76 -5.31
N ILE A 190 10.25 16.80 -4.38
CA ILE A 190 9.76 15.43 -4.60
C ILE A 190 8.23 15.46 -4.79
N ILE A 191 7.52 16.17 -3.92
CA ILE A 191 6.06 16.31 -3.97
C ILE A 191 5.62 16.98 -5.27
N GLU A 192 6.31 18.05 -5.66
CA GLU A 192 6.05 18.78 -6.91
C GLU A 192 6.14 17.84 -8.14
N GLU A 193 7.20 17.06 -8.24
CA GLU A 193 7.38 16.13 -9.36
C GLU A 193 6.33 15.02 -9.37
N ALA A 194 5.97 14.47 -8.20
CA ALA A 194 4.90 13.50 -8.10
C ALA A 194 3.56 14.08 -8.55
N HIS A 195 3.20 15.28 -8.07
CA HIS A 195 1.94 15.94 -8.41
C HIS A 195 1.87 16.34 -9.89
N LYS A 196 2.97 16.79 -10.51
CA LYS A 196 3.05 17.03 -11.97
C LYS A 196 2.71 15.78 -12.78
N ALA A 197 3.06 14.61 -12.28
CA ALA A 197 2.74 13.33 -12.90
C ALA A 197 1.35 12.78 -12.49
N GLY A 198 0.54 13.54 -11.76
CA GLY A 198 -0.77 13.11 -11.25
C GLY A 198 -0.69 12.04 -10.15
N ARG A 199 0.49 11.88 -9.50
CA ARG A 199 0.71 10.89 -8.44
C ARG A 199 0.68 11.55 -7.07
N LYS A 200 0.22 10.79 -6.06
CA LYS A 200 0.26 11.21 -4.66
C LYS A 200 1.63 10.90 -4.03
N THR A 201 1.86 11.46 -2.85
CA THR A 201 3.00 11.12 -2.01
C THR A 201 2.54 10.51 -0.69
N ALA A 202 3.42 9.74 -0.07
CA ALA A 202 3.26 9.25 1.30
C ALA A 202 4.58 9.45 2.04
N THR A 203 4.51 9.90 3.29
CA THR A 203 5.70 10.27 4.04
C THR A 203 5.79 9.50 5.36
N HIS A 204 6.97 8.94 5.66
CA HIS A 204 7.32 8.55 7.02
C HIS A 204 7.73 9.82 7.76
N ALA A 205 6.98 10.19 8.79
CA ALA A 205 7.23 11.36 9.61
C ALA A 205 6.89 11.06 11.08
N GLN A 206 7.91 11.05 11.93
CA GLN A 206 7.80 10.98 13.37
C GLN A 206 8.34 12.28 13.97
N GLY A 207 7.77 12.71 15.08
CA GLY A 207 8.17 13.96 15.72
C GLY A 207 7.68 15.21 14.98
N THR A 208 7.64 16.31 15.73
CA THR A 208 6.97 17.56 15.31
C THR A 208 7.64 18.23 14.11
N GLN A 209 8.95 18.14 14.00
CA GLN A 209 9.72 18.80 12.93
C GLN A 209 9.41 18.18 11.53
N GLY A 210 9.33 16.84 11.45
CA GLY A 210 9.06 16.19 10.17
C GLY A 210 7.58 16.21 9.76
N ILE A 211 6.67 16.52 10.70
CA ILE A 211 5.23 16.60 10.44
C ILE A 211 4.82 17.99 9.97
N LYS A 212 5.50 19.05 10.44
CA LYS A 212 5.24 20.44 10.06
C LYS A 212 5.84 20.81 8.72
#